data_a6b3e6defbe2c19ec54b75e20d819896
#
_entry.id   a6b3e6defbe2c19ec54b75e20d819896
#
_cell.length_a   1.000
_cell.length_b   1.000
_cell.length_c   1.000
_cell.angle_alpha   90.00
_cell.angle_beta   90.00
_cell.angle_gamma   90.00
#
_symmetry.space_group_name_H-M   'P 1'
#
loop_
_entity.id
_entity.type
_entity.pdbx_description
1 polymer ?
#
loop_
_entity_poly.entity_id
_entity_poly.type
_entity_poly.pdbx_seq_one_letter_code
_entity_poly.pdbx_strand_id
1 'polypeptide(L)'
;PNATDIDDDNDGVLDTVESYNSNNTVYTINIQTDNTWKKSTVENATEGSSFNGVSFGDIPNSATFTEDVTTGNPANGTITGVDKIVAPLNKQTYYRKTFTLTDISNFNEAIIAASRDNSCQIFINGNDVARTNYTTGVNVIFGLKINESGANQNGYNHTAFETFTTNNANDIFVEGENEIIFVLDDYGGSAGLSLDLDVSYYQTIFIDTDGDGIPNSLDLDSDGDGCSDALEAGATTDKTADYAFTGAVGANGLVDALETSVDSGIINYTSTYNPYAVSDFLAGCVDTDSDGV
;
A
#
# COMPACT_ATOMS: atom_id res chain seq x y z
N PRO A 1 9.83 -17.12 4.58
CA PRO A 1 9.28 -17.49 3.27
C PRO A 1 10.17 -16.93 2.15
N ASN A 2 10.45 -17.72 1.19
CA ASN A 2 11.11 -17.27 -0.02
C ASN A 2 10.12 -17.40 -1.21
N ALA A 3 10.15 -16.47 -2.14
CA ALA A 3 9.18 -16.39 -3.24
C ALA A 3 9.22 -17.58 -4.23
N THR A 4 10.06 -18.56 -3.99
CA THR A 4 10.19 -19.78 -4.78
C THR A 4 9.78 -21.04 -4.02
N ASP A 5 9.70 -21.00 -2.70
CA ASP A 5 9.18 -22.04 -1.84
C ASP A 5 7.68 -21.86 -1.73
N ILE A 6 6.91 -22.87 -1.98
CA ILE A 6 5.45 -22.87 -1.95
C ILE A 6 4.85 -23.74 -0.84
N ASP A 7 5.72 -24.27 0.05
CA ASP A 7 5.39 -25.12 1.19
C ASP A 7 6.53 -24.93 2.22
N ASP A 8 6.48 -23.76 2.92
CA ASP A 8 7.59 -23.22 3.72
C ASP A 8 7.99 -24.09 4.93
N ASP A 9 7.07 -24.94 5.46
CA ASP A 9 7.33 -25.85 6.60
C ASP A 9 7.42 -27.33 6.22
N ASN A 10 7.21 -27.63 4.94
CA ASN A 10 7.25 -28.97 4.36
C ASN A 10 6.21 -29.95 4.95
N ASP A 11 5.07 -29.48 5.31
CA ASP A 11 3.95 -30.32 5.76
C ASP A 11 3.14 -30.89 4.58
N GLY A 12 3.41 -30.39 3.37
CA GLY A 12 2.77 -30.82 2.13
C GLY A 12 1.50 -30.04 1.80
N VAL A 13 1.13 -29.04 2.57
CA VAL A 13 0.11 -28.04 2.24
C VAL A 13 0.77 -26.86 1.56
N LEU A 14 0.07 -26.21 0.68
CA LEU A 14 0.63 -25.03 -0.01
C LEU A 14 0.44 -23.78 0.84
N ASP A 15 1.46 -22.96 0.99
CA ASP A 15 1.39 -21.64 1.66
C ASP A 15 0.18 -20.81 1.22
N THR A 16 -0.18 -20.91 -0.07
CA THR A 16 -1.35 -20.21 -0.60
C THR A 16 -2.67 -20.72 -0.06
N VAL A 17 -2.73 -21.96 0.42
CA VAL A 17 -3.91 -22.56 1.07
C VAL A 17 -3.97 -22.12 2.53
N GLU A 18 -2.86 -22.10 3.21
CA GLU A 18 -2.69 -21.77 4.62
C GLU A 18 -2.78 -20.27 4.88
N SER A 19 -2.24 -19.49 3.94
CA SER A 19 -2.33 -18.03 3.98
C SER A 19 -3.63 -17.49 3.39
N TYR A 20 -4.53 -18.39 2.91
CA TYR A 20 -5.73 -17.96 2.21
C TYR A 20 -6.76 -17.40 3.17
N ASN A 21 -6.73 -16.09 3.30
CA ASN A 21 -7.90 -15.36 3.77
C ASN A 21 -8.69 -14.90 2.54
N SER A 22 -9.90 -15.42 2.36
CA SER A 22 -10.82 -14.99 1.30
C SER A 22 -11.23 -13.51 1.39
N ASN A 23 -10.79 -12.83 2.43
CA ASN A 23 -10.94 -11.40 2.64
C ASN A 23 -9.59 -10.72 2.43
N ASN A 24 -9.26 -10.39 1.18
CA ASN A 24 -8.25 -9.39 0.89
C ASN A 24 -8.64 -8.11 1.63
N THR A 25 -8.13 -7.92 2.83
CA THR A 25 -8.40 -6.70 3.58
C THR A 25 -7.63 -5.58 2.91
N VAL A 26 -8.38 -4.61 2.40
CA VAL A 26 -7.78 -3.40 1.85
C VAL A 26 -7.37 -2.51 3.01
N TYR A 27 -6.09 -2.26 3.12
CA TYR A 27 -5.55 -1.25 4.03
C TYR A 27 -5.37 0.06 3.29
N THR A 28 -5.75 1.14 3.93
CA THR A 28 -5.59 2.48 3.37
C THR A 28 -4.75 3.32 4.31
N ILE A 29 -3.66 3.86 3.80
CA ILE A 29 -2.90 4.91 4.47
C ILE A 29 -3.37 6.24 3.92
N ASN A 30 -3.84 7.09 4.82
CA ASN A 30 -4.31 8.42 4.49
C ASN A 30 -3.25 9.47 4.85
N ILE A 31 -2.85 10.25 3.88
CA ILE A 31 -1.87 11.34 4.01
C ILE A 31 -2.58 12.65 3.73
N GLN A 32 -2.86 13.40 4.78
CA GLN A 32 -3.56 14.67 4.69
C GLN A 32 -2.62 15.84 5.04
N THR A 33 -3.00 17.03 4.56
CA THR A 33 -2.37 18.26 5.04
C THR A 33 -2.73 18.48 6.50
N ASP A 34 -1.70 18.67 7.31
CA ASP A 34 -1.76 18.91 8.73
C ASP A 34 -0.52 19.73 9.19
N ASN A 35 -0.36 19.93 10.48
CA ASN A 35 0.77 20.67 11.06
C ASN A 35 2.09 19.88 11.05
N THR A 36 2.11 18.62 10.59
CA THR A 36 3.35 17.84 10.47
C THR A 36 4.09 18.07 9.17
N TRP A 37 3.44 18.72 8.20
CA TRP A 37 4.11 19.15 6.99
C TRP A 37 5.21 20.18 7.29
N LYS A 38 6.20 20.23 6.44
CA LYS A 38 7.29 21.21 6.52
C LYS A 38 7.31 22.08 5.28
N LYS A 39 7.54 23.36 5.48
CA LYS A 39 7.75 24.32 4.41
C LYS A 39 9.25 24.53 4.16
N SER A 40 9.61 24.74 2.91
CA SER A 40 10.97 25.14 2.57
C SER A 40 11.25 26.59 3.04
N THR A 41 12.48 26.84 3.47
CA THR A 41 12.99 28.19 3.72
C THR A 41 13.18 28.99 2.44
N VAL A 42 13.21 28.31 1.28
CA VAL A 42 13.32 28.94 -0.03
C VAL A 42 11.93 29.24 -0.57
N GLU A 43 11.72 30.47 -0.95
CA GLU A 43 10.51 30.94 -1.63
C GLU A 43 10.95 31.71 -2.88
N ASN A 44 10.33 31.43 -4.01
CA ASN A 44 10.59 32.15 -5.25
C ASN A 44 9.52 33.21 -5.50
N ALA A 45 9.80 34.16 -6.38
CA ALA A 45 8.76 35.00 -6.89
C ALA A 45 7.76 34.19 -7.70
N THR A 46 6.50 34.60 -7.65
CA THR A 46 5.43 33.92 -8.42
C THR A 46 5.73 33.95 -9.92
N GLU A 47 5.42 32.86 -10.59
CA GLU A 47 5.53 32.74 -12.05
C GLU A 47 4.39 33.47 -12.78
N GLY A 48 3.39 33.97 -12.05
CA GLY A 48 2.21 34.60 -12.60
C GLY A 48 1.24 33.63 -13.25
N SER A 49 0.36 34.12 -14.11
CA SER A 49 -0.71 33.33 -14.73
C SER A 49 -0.23 32.26 -15.75
N SER A 50 1.06 32.17 -15.98
CA SER A 50 1.67 31.24 -16.92
C SER A 50 2.58 30.21 -16.23
N PHE A 51 2.19 29.74 -15.06
CA PHE A 51 2.92 28.69 -14.36
C PHE A 51 3.11 27.44 -15.26
N ASN A 52 4.36 27.18 -15.60
CA ASN A 52 4.71 26.04 -16.48
C ASN A 52 5.19 24.81 -15.72
N GLY A 53 5.13 24.87 -14.38
CA GLY A 53 5.70 23.86 -13.49
C GLY A 53 7.19 24.09 -13.25
N VAL A 54 7.74 23.27 -12.39
CA VAL A 54 9.18 23.25 -12.06
C VAL A 54 9.73 21.85 -12.38
N SER A 55 11.02 21.78 -12.68
CA SER A 55 11.70 20.48 -12.71
C SER A 55 11.96 20.01 -11.29
N PHE A 56 11.91 18.72 -11.03
CA PHE A 56 12.17 18.19 -9.68
C PHE A 56 13.54 18.64 -9.15
N GLY A 57 14.54 18.75 -10.00
CA GLY A 57 15.87 19.24 -9.64
C GLY A 57 15.94 20.72 -9.21
N ASP A 58 14.91 21.50 -9.51
CA ASP A 58 14.80 22.91 -9.09
C ASP A 58 14.13 23.07 -7.72
N ILE A 59 13.54 21.97 -7.19
CA ILE A 59 12.91 21.97 -5.88
C ILE A 59 13.98 21.95 -4.79
N PRO A 60 13.84 22.76 -3.72
CA PRO A 60 14.75 22.71 -2.60
C PRO A 60 14.90 21.27 -2.07
N ASN A 61 16.12 20.85 -1.79
CA ASN A 61 16.37 19.51 -1.26
C ASN A 61 15.76 19.33 0.14
N SER A 62 15.67 18.10 0.61
CA SER A 62 15.01 17.76 1.86
C SER A 62 15.58 18.47 3.09
N ALA A 63 16.86 18.85 3.07
CA ALA A 63 17.49 19.55 4.18
C ALA A 63 16.98 21.00 4.37
N THR A 64 16.33 21.58 3.38
CA THR A 64 15.75 22.92 3.44
C THR A 64 14.31 22.97 3.94
N PHE A 65 13.64 21.82 4.08
CA PHE A 65 12.26 21.74 4.59
C PHE A 65 12.24 21.68 6.12
N THR A 66 12.44 22.81 6.75
CA THR A 66 12.58 22.91 8.21
C THR A 66 11.57 23.85 8.86
N GLU A 67 10.89 24.70 8.10
CA GLU A 67 9.90 25.62 8.65
C GLU A 67 8.58 24.91 8.91
N ASP A 68 7.99 25.19 10.08
CA ASP A 68 6.66 24.69 10.42
C ASP A 68 5.60 25.38 9.55
N VAL A 69 4.60 24.64 9.18
CA VAL A 69 3.44 25.18 8.47
C VAL A 69 2.43 25.75 9.46
N THR A 70 1.65 26.71 9.01
CA THR A 70 0.49 27.20 9.73
C THR A 70 -0.75 26.59 9.12
N THR A 71 -1.50 25.84 9.90
CA THR A 71 -2.81 25.32 9.51
C THR A 71 -3.90 26.27 9.96
N GLY A 72 -4.95 26.33 9.18
CA GLY A 72 -6.09 27.19 9.46
C GLY A 72 -7.32 26.79 8.66
N ASN A 73 -8.42 27.42 8.92
CA ASN A 73 -9.66 27.24 8.17
C ASN A 73 -9.96 28.51 7.34
N PRO A 74 -9.25 28.74 6.25
CA PRO A 74 -9.47 29.88 5.39
C PRO A 74 -10.70 29.66 4.51
N ALA A 75 -11.31 30.75 4.10
CA ALA A 75 -12.60 30.76 3.41
C ALA A 75 -12.64 30.04 2.06
N ASN A 76 -11.49 29.67 1.51
CA ASN A 76 -11.39 29.19 0.13
C ASN A 76 -10.45 27.98 0.02
N GLY A 77 -10.86 26.98 -0.78
CA GLY A 77 -9.97 25.87 -1.18
C GLY A 77 -9.80 24.79 -0.11
N THR A 78 -10.88 24.37 0.52
CA THR A 78 -10.85 23.28 1.53
C THR A 78 -11.42 22.00 0.97
N ILE A 79 -10.74 20.90 1.25
CA ILE A 79 -11.31 19.56 1.22
C ILE A 79 -12.01 19.37 2.57
N THR A 80 -13.24 18.89 2.54
CA THR A 80 -14.02 18.72 3.79
C THR A 80 -13.31 17.73 4.72
N GLY A 81 -13.06 18.16 5.94
CA GLY A 81 -12.41 17.31 6.97
C GLY A 81 -10.88 17.32 6.92
N VAL A 82 -10.27 18.06 6.00
CA VAL A 82 -8.82 18.16 5.85
C VAL A 82 -8.35 19.57 6.23
N ASP A 83 -7.29 19.67 7.00
CA ASP A 83 -6.69 20.93 7.35
C ASP A 83 -6.11 21.62 6.12
N LYS A 84 -6.19 22.94 6.09
CA LYS A 84 -5.54 23.74 5.07
C LYS A 84 -4.26 24.37 5.60
N ILE A 85 -3.20 24.25 4.81
CA ILE A 85 -1.98 24.99 5.03
C ILE A 85 -2.17 26.40 4.47
N VAL A 86 -1.90 27.41 5.29
CA VAL A 86 -1.89 28.82 4.89
C VAL A 86 -0.54 29.14 4.27
N ALA A 87 -0.55 29.68 3.06
CA ALA A 87 0.66 29.97 2.30
C ALA A 87 0.95 31.48 2.23
N PRO A 88 2.20 31.89 2.02
CA PRO A 88 2.57 33.27 1.72
C PRO A 88 1.96 33.74 0.40
N LEU A 89 1.52 35.00 0.36
CA LEU A 89 0.95 35.61 -0.83
C LEU A 89 2.03 35.95 -1.87
N ASN A 90 1.68 35.86 -3.13
CA ASN A 90 2.52 36.20 -4.27
C ASN A 90 3.89 35.51 -4.24
N LYS A 91 3.86 34.21 -3.90
CA LYS A 91 5.04 33.36 -3.80
C LYS A 91 4.83 32.02 -4.44
N GLN A 92 5.91 31.49 -4.97
CA GLN A 92 6.03 30.05 -5.18
C GLN A 92 6.66 29.44 -3.92
N THR A 93 5.97 28.49 -3.33
CA THR A 93 6.35 27.86 -2.06
C THR A 93 6.31 26.34 -2.20
N TYR A 94 7.13 25.69 -1.38
CA TYR A 94 7.32 24.25 -1.43
C TYR A 94 7.00 23.64 -0.06
N TYR A 95 6.21 22.60 -0.06
CA TYR A 95 5.76 21.89 1.14
C TYR A 95 6.08 20.41 1.01
N ARG A 96 6.50 19.79 2.09
CA ARG A 96 6.94 18.41 2.13
C ARG A 96 6.32 17.63 3.29
N LYS A 97 5.99 16.37 3.06
CA LYS A 97 5.70 15.39 4.10
C LYS A 97 6.34 14.07 3.71
N THR A 98 6.85 13.34 4.71
CA THR A 98 7.23 11.93 4.54
C THR A 98 6.18 11.03 5.17
N PHE A 99 6.03 9.83 4.64
CA PHE A 99 5.14 8.80 5.12
C PHE A 99 5.73 7.43 4.79
N THR A 100 5.31 6.40 5.52
CA THR A 100 5.87 5.04 5.38
C THR A 100 4.81 4.11 4.82
N LEU A 101 5.19 3.31 3.81
CA LEU A 101 4.41 2.18 3.30
C LEU A 101 5.14 0.90 3.69
N THR A 102 4.40 -0.08 4.21
CA THR A 102 4.98 -1.32 4.76
C THR A 102 4.93 -2.50 3.80
N ASP A 103 3.99 -2.49 2.87
CA ASP A 103 3.87 -3.53 1.84
C ASP A 103 3.21 -2.93 0.60
N ILE A 104 4.00 -2.76 -0.45
CA ILE A 104 3.51 -2.26 -1.74
C ILE A 104 3.42 -3.34 -2.80
N SER A 105 3.80 -4.58 -2.50
CA SER A 105 3.76 -5.70 -3.44
C SER A 105 2.36 -5.96 -3.95
N ASN A 106 1.36 -5.71 -3.10
CA ASN A 106 -0.06 -5.88 -3.37
C ASN A 106 -0.80 -4.53 -3.48
N PHE A 107 -0.16 -3.53 -4.10
CA PHE A 107 -0.77 -2.22 -4.31
C PHE A 107 -2.11 -2.34 -5.03
N ASN A 108 -3.12 -1.63 -4.51
CA ASN A 108 -4.46 -1.58 -5.10
C ASN A 108 -4.66 -0.31 -5.91
N GLU A 109 -4.69 0.82 -5.22
CA GLU A 109 -4.87 2.12 -5.87
C GLU A 109 -4.35 3.25 -4.99
N ALA A 110 -4.15 4.41 -5.60
CA ALA A 110 -4.01 5.66 -4.87
C ALA A 110 -5.00 6.70 -5.41
N ILE A 111 -5.64 7.42 -4.49
CA ILE A 111 -6.58 8.49 -4.80
C ILE A 111 -6.01 9.78 -4.23
N ILE A 112 -5.84 10.78 -5.08
CA ILE A 112 -5.35 12.08 -4.67
C ILE A 112 -6.43 13.14 -4.87
N ALA A 113 -6.69 13.90 -3.82
CA ALA A 113 -7.51 15.10 -3.88
C ALA A 113 -6.64 16.30 -3.47
N ALA A 114 -6.69 17.36 -4.24
CA ALA A 114 -5.95 18.57 -3.96
C ALA A 114 -6.82 19.80 -4.17
N SER A 115 -6.78 20.70 -3.20
CA SER A 115 -7.36 22.02 -3.30
C SER A 115 -6.27 23.07 -3.09
N ARG A 116 -6.24 24.10 -3.87
CA ARG A 116 -5.18 25.11 -3.88
C ARG A 116 -5.67 26.48 -4.33
N ASP A 117 -4.86 27.49 -4.10
CA ASP A 117 -5.05 28.83 -4.60
C ASP A 117 -3.63 29.42 -4.85
N ASN A 118 -3.13 29.53 -6.06
CA ASN A 118 -3.73 29.36 -7.39
C ASN A 118 -3.32 28.02 -8.06
N SER A 119 -2.06 27.88 -8.52
CA SER A 119 -1.54 26.74 -9.27
C SER A 119 -0.73 25.80 -8.39
N CYS A 120 -0.69 24.53 -8.74
CA CYS A 120 0.15 23.59 -8.02
C CYS A 120 0.80 22.54 -8.93
N GLN A 121 1.80 21.91 -8.37
CA GLN A 121 2.42 20.69 -8.88
C GLN A 121 2.73 19.80 -7.69
N ILE A 122 2.54 18.50 -7.87
CA ILE A 122 2.73 17.51 -6.81
C ILE A 122 3.71 16.46 -7.30
N PHE A 123 4.70 16.19 -6.48
CA PHE A 123 5.68 15.12 -6.71
C PHE A 123 5.55 14.07 -5.61
N ILE A 124 5.69 12.80 -5.99
CA ILE A 124 5.87 11.69 -5.06
C ILE A 124 7.16 10.97 -5.47
N ASN A 125 8.11 10.87 -4.54
CA ASN A 125 9.42 10.26 -4.75
C ASN A 125 10.12 10.77 -6.02
N GLY A 126 10.01 12.09 -6.27
CA GLY A 126 10.61 12.73 -7.43
C GLY A 126 9.81 12.63 -8.73
N ASN A 127 8.73 11.85 -8.75
CA ASN A 127 7.86 11.71 -9.92
C ASN A 127 6.79 12.80 -9.92
N ASP A 128 6.62 13.49 -11.06
CA ASP A 128 5.56 14.50 -11.26
C ASP A 128 4.21 13.77 -11.41
N VAL A 129 3.40 13.77 -10.37
CA VAL A 129 2.15 13.00 -10.33
C VAL A 129 0.91 13.81 -10.63
N ALA A 130 0.91 15.10 -10.34
CA ALA A 130 -0.22 15.97 -10.62
C ALA A 130 0.23 17.42 -10.77
N ARG A 131 -0.36 18.15 -11.71
CA ARG A 131 -0.18 19.60 -11.81
C ARG A 131 -1.34 20.31 -12.46
N THR A 132 -1.53 21.57 -12.09
CA THR A 132 -2.33 22.51 -12.85
C THR A 132 -1.56 22.96 -14.06
N ASN A 133 -2.19 22.91 -15.23
CA ASN A 133 -1.57 23.36 -16.45
C ASN A 133 -2.49 24.37 -17.18
N TYR A 134 -1.94 25.55 -17.43
CA TYR A 134 -2.62 26.58 -18.22
C TYR A 134 -2.40 26.40 -19.73
N THR A 135 -1.44 25.57 -20.13
CA THR A 135 -1.17 25.31 -21.54
C THR A 135 -1.60 23.89 -21.93
N THR A 136 -2.51 23.79 -22.88
CA THR A 136 -2.88 22.51 -23.49
C THR A 136 -1.64 21.82 -24.07
N GLY A 137 -1.31 20.63 -23.58
CA GLY A 137 -0.34 19.78 -24.22
C GLY A 137 0.86 19.29 -23.41
N VAL A 138 0.97 19.61 -22.13
CA VAL A 138 1.99 18.98 -21.29
C VAL A 138 1.44 17.68 -20.71
N ASN A 139 2.04 16.56 -21.09
CA ASN A 139 1.74 15.27 -20.49
C ASN A 139 2.41 15.20 -19.12
N VAL A 140 1.61 15.10 -18.08
CA VAL A 140 2.08 14.63 -16.79
C VAL A 140 2.39 13.14 -16.94
N ILE A 141 3.52 12.68 -16.42
CA ILE A 141 4.03 11.32 -16.63
C ILE A 141 2.98 10.23 -16.35
N PHE A 142 2.07 10.48 -15.41
CA PHE A 142 1.01 9.56 -15.01
C PHE A 142 -0.40 9.98 -15.43
N GLY A 143 -0.53 10.96 -16.32
CA GLY A 143 -1.82 11.35 -16.87
C GLY A 143 -2.76 12.09 -15.93
N LEU A 144 -2.35 12.37 -14.70
CA LEU A 144 -3.14 13.13 -13.75
C LEU A 144 -3.16 14.60 -14.16
N LYS A 145 -4.17 14.95 -14.92
CA LYS A 145 -4.53 16.35 -15.15
C LYS A 145 -5.46 16.76 -14.03
N ILE A 146 -5.01 17.68 -13.19
CA ILE A 146 -5.94 18.40 -12.35
C ILE A 146 -6.82 19.22 -13.30
N ASN A 147 -7.99 18.68 -13.62
CA ASN A 147 -8.90 19.27 -14.59
C ASN A 147 -9.47 20.56 -14.03
N GLU A 148 -9.04 21.66 -14.58
CA GLU A 148 -9.74 22.94 -14.41
C GLU A 148 -10.94 22.98 -15.37
N SER A 149 -12.07 22.43 -14.93
CA SER A 149 -13.32 22.60 -15.67
C SER A 149 -13.91 23.98 -15.33
N GLY A 150 -13.73 24.91 -16.22
CA GLY A 150 -14.42 26.19 -16.14
C GLY A 150 -13.50 27.42 -16.28
N ALA A 151 -14.01 28.42 -16.93
CA ALA A 151 -13.38 29.61 -17.46
C ALA A 151 -12.70 30.58 -16.47
N ASN A 152 -12.21 30.13 -15.32
CA ASN A 152 -11.49 30.98 -14.38
C ASN A 152 -10.09 30.45 -14.15
N GLN A 153 -9.20 30.77 -15.05
CA GLN A 153 -7.75 30.64 -14.91
C GLN A 153 -7.17 31.49 -13.74
N ASN A 154 -8.00 32.21 -13.03
CA ASN A 154 -7.66 33.03 -11.87
C ASN A 154 -8.05 32.34 -10.57
N GLY A 155 -7.91 31.06 -10.54
CA GLY A 155 -7.58 30.23 -9.42
C GLY A 155 -8.32 30.35 -8.09
N TYR A 156 -9.61 30.54 -8.04
CA TYR A 156 -10.32 30.46 -6.76
C TYR A 156 -10.95 29.08 -6.55
N ASN A 157 -10.56 28.38 -5.48
CA ASN A 157 -11.26 27.19 -4.98
C ASN A 157 -11.31 25.97 -5.91
N HIS A 158 -10.18 25.52 -6.39
CA HIS A 158 -10.17 24.29 -7.17
C HIS A 158 -9.93 23.08 -6.27
N THR A 159 -10.93 22.23 -6.18
CA THR A 159 -10.80 20.88 -5.62
C THR A 159 -10.83 19.92 -6.80
N ALA A 160 -9.78 19.15 -6.97
CA ALA A 160 -9.72 18.10 -7.96
C ALA A 160 -9.56 16.75 -7.25
N PHE A 161 -10.27 15.76 -7.74
CA PHE A 161 -10.15 14.37 -7.31
C PHE A 161 -9.68 13.58 -8.52
N GLU A 162 -8.54 12.95 -8.37
CA GLU A 162 -8.00 12.08 -9.39
C GLU A 162 -7.70 10.72 -8.77
N THR A 163 -8.20 9.68 -9.42
CA THR A 163 -7.87 8.30 -9.05
C THR A 163 -6.87 7.80 -10.06
N PHE A 164 -5.75 7.30 -9.60
CA PHE A 164 -4.85 6.57 -10.45
C PHE A 164 -4.65 5.16 -9.91
N THR A 165 -4.81 4.21 -10.82
CA THR A 165 -4.48 2.82 -10.58
C THR A 165 -3.20 2.55 -11.35
N THR A 166 -2.20 2.05 -10.69
CA THR A 166 -1.00 1.59 -11.37
C THR A 166 -0.83 0.09 -11.11
N ASN A 167 -0.58 -0.65 -12.19
CA ASN A 167 -0.16 -2.04 -12.06
C ASN A 167 1.31 -2.14 -11.62
N ASN A 168 2.00 -1.00 -11.50
CA ASN A 168 3.39 -0.84 -11.09
C ASN A 168 3.47 0.24 -10.01
N ALA A 169 3.09 -0.10 -8.78
CA ALA A 169 3.28 0.78 -7.61
C ALA A 169 4.73 1.24 -7.46
N ASN A 170 5.67 0.37 -7.82
CA ASN A 170 7.12 0.60 -7.76
C ASN A 170 7.63 1.76 -8.63
N ASP A 171 6.82 2.25 -9.56
CA ASP A 171 7.19 3.41 -10.38
C ASP A 171 7.00 4.74 -9.62
N ILE A 172 6.12 4.76 -8.61
CA ILE A 172 5.78 5.97 -7.85
C ILE A 172 6.11 5.80 -6.37
N PHE A 173 5.68 4.69 -5.78
CA PHE A 173 5.82 4.39 -4.37
C PHE A 173 6.93 3.38 -4.12
N VAL A 174 7.54 3.46 -2.95
CA VAL A 174 8.55 2.49 -2.50
C VAL A 174 8.13 1.91 -1.15
N GLU A 175 8.55 0.70 -0.88
CA GLU A 175 8.44 0.16 0.47
C GLU A 175 9.38 0.93 1.39
N GLY A 176 8.89 1.27 2.58
CA GLY A 176 9.59 2.14 3.51
C GLY A 176 9.18 3.61 3.39
N GLU A 177 10.13 4.51 3.55
CA GLU A 177 9.87 5.95 3.55
C GLU A 177 9.61 6.48 2.14
N ASN A 178 8.50 7.19 2.00
CA ASN A 178 8.09 7.92 0.80
C ASN A 178 8.04 9.41 1.09
N GLU A 179 8.21 10.22 0.06
CA GLU A 179 8.17 11.67 0.14
C GLU A 179 7.12 12.23 -0.80
N ILE A 180 6.30 13.16 -0.31
CA ILE A 180 5.42 13.97 -1.14
C ILE A 180 5.84 15.43 -1.04
N ILE A 181 5.98 16.10 -2.19
CA ILE A 181 6.25 17.54 -2.29
C ILE A 181 5.11 18.21 -3.04
N PHE A 182 4.54 19.22 -2.41
CA PHE A 182 3.54 20.09 -3.01
C PHE A 182 4.17 21.44 -3.32
N VAL A 183 4.19 21.80 -4.58
CA VAL A 183 4.61 23.15 -5.05
C VAL A 183 3.35 23.97 -5.24
N LEU A 184 3.25 25.10 -4.57
CA LEU A 184 2.17 26.06 -4.70
C LEU A 184 2.70 27.35 -5.32
N ASP A 185 2.01 27.85 -6.33
CA ASP A 185 2.29 29.14 -6.94
C ASP A 185 1.07 30.06 -6.76
N ASP A 186 1.22 31.10 -5.95
CA ASP A 186 0.19 32.08 -5.66
C ASP A 186 0.52 33.44 -6.28
N TYR A 187 -0.43 34.03 -7.01
CA TYR A 187 -0.27 35.34 -7.63
C TYR A 187 -1.32 36.37 -7.19
N GLY A 188 -1.75 36.24 -5.97
CA GLY A 188 -2.53 37.26 -5.27
C GLY A 188 -3.82 36.77 -4.66
N GLY A 189 -4.31 37.48 -3.68
CA GLY A 189 -5.53 37.14 -2.95
C GLY A 189 -5.28 36.32 -1.69
N SER A 190 -5.93 35.20 -1.54
CA SER A 190 -5.66 34.22 -0.50
C SER A 190 -4.74 33.15 -1.02
N ALA A 191 -3.84 32.63 -0.20
CA ALA A 191 -2.96 31.56 -0.57
C ALA A 191 -3.12 30.37 0.38
N GLY A 192 -3.21 29.18 -0.17
CA GLY A 192 -3.24 27.97 0.64
C GLY A 192 -3.49 26.71 -0.16
N LEU A 193 -3.28 25.60 0.51
CA LEU A 193 -3.45 24.28 -0.06
C LEU A 193 -4.07 23.30 0.95
N SER A 194 -4.82 22.35 0.44
CA SER A 194 -5.19 21.13 1.14
C SER A 194 -4.90 19.94 0.23
N LEU A 195 -4.46 18.85 0.81
CA LEU A 195 -4.22 17.61 0.10
C LEU A 195 -4.77 16.47 0.93
N ASP A 196 -5.36 15.51 0.23
CA ASP A 196 -5.78 14.23 0.75
C ASP A 196 -5.32 13.16 -0.23
N LEU A 197 -4.42 12.30 0.20
CA LEU A 197 -3.89 11.18 -0.56
C LEU A 197 -4.19 9.90 0.19
N ASP A 198 -5.02 9.06 -0.39
CA ASP A 198 -5.26 7.69 0.06
C ASP A 198 -4.40 6.74 -0.77
N VAL A 199 -3.59 5.94 -0.11
CA VAL A 199 -2.84 4.84 -0.72
C VAL A 199 -3.37 3.54 -0.13
N SER A 200 -3.94 2.69 -0.98
CA SER A 200 -4.50 1.41 -0.57
C SER A 200 -3.73 0.23 -1.16
N TYR A 201 -3.61 -0.81 -0.36
CA TYR A 201 -2.96 -2.06 -0.73
C TYR A 201 -3.65 -3.24 -0.05
N TYR A 202 -3.50 -4.41 -0.63
CA TYR A 202 -3.94 -5.65 0.00
C TYR A 202 -2.83 -6.14 0.92
N GLN A 203 -3.12 -6.30 2.18
CA GLN A 203 -2.17 -6.91 3.10
C GLN A 203 -2.34 -8.43 3.06
N THR A 204 -1.25 -9.14 2.89
CA THR A 204 -1.21 -10.56 3.22
C THR A 204 -1.29 -10.65 4.74
N ILE A 205 -2.43 -11.07 5.25
CA ILE A 205 -2.57 -11.40 6.67
C ILE A 205 -2.04 -12.82 6.78
N PHE A 206 -0.96 -13.00 7.49
CA PHE A 206 -0.57 -14.31 7.96
C PHE A 206 -1.63 -14.77 8.95
N ILE A 207 -2.28 -15.89 8.66
CA ILE A 207 -3.24 -16.52 9.57
C ILE A 207 -2.39 -17.22 10.61
N ASP A 208 -2.75 -17.07 11.84
CA ASP A 208 -2.26 -17.77 13.04
C ASP A 208 -3.54 -18.21 13.75
N THR A 209 -3.93 -19.45 13.49
CA THR A 209 -5.28 -19.93 13.85
C THR A 209 -5.40 -20.16 15.34
N ASP A 210 -4.39 -20.72 15.98
CA ASP A 210 -4.38 -21.03 17.42
C ASP A 210 -3.87 -19.88 18.28
N GLY A 211 -3.22 -18.85 17.66
CA GLY A 211 -2.74 -17.64 18.33
C GLY A 211 -1.43 -17.83 19.10
N ASP A 212 -0.62 -18.82 18.74
CA ASP A 212 0.66 -19.09 19.40
C ASP A 212 1.80 -18.21 18.91
N GLY A 213 1.61 -17.49 17.83
CA GLY A 213 2.55 -16.55 17.23
C GLY A 213 3.33 -17.13 16.05
N ILE A 214 3.02 -18.34 15.62
CA ILE A 214 3.52 -18.97 14.39
C ILE A 214 2.43 -18.84 13.32
N PRO A 215 2.72 -18.27 12.15
CA PRO A 215 1.75 -18.29 11.04
C PRO A 215 1.47 -19.70 10.57
N ASN A 216 0.24 -20.00 10.16
CA ASN A 216 -0.16 -21.31 9.66
C ASN A 216 0.83 -21.89 8.61
N SER A 217 1.33 -21.08 7.69
CA SER A 217 2.31 -21.50 6.68
C SER A 217 3.72 -21.82 7.21
N LEU A 218 3.91 -21.78 8.50
CA LEU A 218 5.14 -22.16 9.21
C LEU A 218 4.82 -23.04 10.41
N ASP A 219 3.56 -23.45 10.56
CA ASP A 219 3.03 -24.17 11.69
C ASP A 219 2.54 -25.55 11.22
N LEU A 220 3.05 -26.58 11.81
CA LEU A 220 2.72 -27.96 11.47
C LEU A 220 1.41 -28.46 12.10
N ASP A 221 0.77 -27.63 12.95
CA ASP A 221 -0.47 -27.92 13.70
C ASP A 221 -1.22 -26.58 13.89
N SER A 222 -1.72 -26.03 12.77
CA SER A 222 -2.24 -24.64 12.69
C SER A 222 -3.33 -24.30 13.68
N ASP A 223 -4.15 -25.26 14.13
CA ASP A 223 -5.22 -25.02 15.10
C ASP A 223 -4.86 -25.47 16.53
N GLY A 224 -3.68 -26.06 16.70
CA GLY A 224 -3.12 -26.41 18.01
C GLY A 224 -3.83 -27.60 18.69
N ASP A 225 -4.54 -28.44 17.93
CA ASP A 225 -5.34 -29.53 18.49
C ASP A 225 -4.55 -30.85 18.67
N GLY A 226 -3.30 -30.88 18.19
CA GLY A 226 -2.36 -32.00 18.26
C GLY A 226 -2.44 -32.95 17.06
N CYS A 227 -3.13 -32.56 16.00
CA CYS A 227 -3.07 -33.15 14.67
C CYS A 227 -2.11 -32.32 13.82
N SER A 228 -1.37 -32.98 12.96
CA SER A 228 -0.61 -32.21 11.98
C SER A 228 -1.48 -31.79 10.82
N ASP A 229 -1.23 -30.60 10.27
CA ASP A 229 -1.88 -30.08 9.07
C ASP A 229 -1.74 -31.06 7.89
N ALA A 230 -0.58 -31.72 7.76
CA ALA A 230 -0.33 -32.77 6.79
C ALA A 230 -1.36 -33.92 6.84
N LEU A 231 -1.75 -34.33 8.02
CA LEU A 231 -2.77 -35.38 8.23
C LEU A 231 -4.16 -34.86 7.92
N GLU A 232 -4.49 -33.68 8.42
CA GLU A 232 -5.81 -33.09 8.25
C GLU A 232 -6.07 -32.64 6.80
N ALA A 233 -5.01 -32.21 6.12
CA ALA A 233 -5.06 -31.94 4.69
C ALA A 233 -5.21 -33.21 3.85
N GLY A 234 -4.96 -34.39 4.43
CA GLY A 234 -4.98 -35.67 3.71
C GLY A 234 -3.72 -35.94 2.89
N ALA A 235 -2.65 -35.18 3.13
CA ALA A 235 -1.36 -35.39 2.49
C ALA A 235 -0.65 -36.65 3.03
N THR A 236 -0.89 -37.01 4.28
CA THR A 236 -0.33 -38.19 4.93
C THR A 236 -1.41 -39.00 5.70
N THR A 237 -1.04 -40.17 6.18
CA THR A 237 -1.82 -40.97 7.17
C THR A 237 -1.00 -41.15 8.45
N ASP A 238 0.14 -40.50 8.56
CA ASP A 238 0.95 -40.48 9.78
C ASP A 238 0.26 -39.59 10.83
N LYS A 239 0.18 -40.12 12.06
CA LYS A 239 -0.46 -39.43 13.18
C LYS A 239 0.53 -38.78 14.14
N THR A 240 1.73 -38.55 13.67
CA THR A 240 2.72 -37.81 14.45
C THR A 240 2.28 -36.35 14.50
N ALA A 241 2.15 -35.77 15.69
CA ALA A 241 1.97 -34.35 15.84
C ALA A 241 3.20 -33.63 15.23
N ASP A 242 3.02 -32.47 14.72
CA ASP A 242 4.07 -31.67 14.05
C ASP A 242 4.76 -32.46 12.91
N TYR A 243 3.99 -33.18 12.09
CA TYR A 243 4.54 -33.98 11.02
C TYR A 243 4.96 -33.13 9.83
N ALA A 244 6.23 -33.23 9.47
CA ALA A 244 6.78 -32.66 8.24
C ALA A 244 7.36 -33.75 7.34
N PHE A 245 7.23 -33.59 6.03
CA PHE A 245 7.81 -34.52 5.07
C PHE A 245 9.34 -34.33 5.00
N THR A 246 10.06 -35.46 4.84
CA THR A 246 11.52 -35.49 4.72
C THR A 246 11.97 -35.95 3.34
N GLY A 247 11.12 -35.83 2.33
CA GLY A 247 11.36 -36.28 0.97
C GLY A 247 12.30 -35.35 0.18
N ALA A 248 12.52 -35.70 -1.09
CA ALA A 248 13.14 -34.80 -2.02
C ALA A 248 12.20 -33.66 -2.37
N VAL A 249 12.71 -32.43 -2.39
CA VAL A 249 12.01 -31.23 -2.82
C VAL A 249 12.66 -30.69 -4.08
N GLY A 250 11.86 -30.18 -5.00
CA GLY A 250 12.33 -29.54 -6.22
C GLY A 250 12.74 -28.10 -6.03
N ALA A 251 12.72 -27.33 -7.11
CA ALA A 251 13.03 -25.89 -7.06
C ALA A 251 11.91 -25.05 -6.44
N ASN A 252 10.70 -25.59 -6.34
CA ASN A 252 9.53 -24.94 -5.79
C ASN A 252 9.29 -25.18 -4.29
N GLY A 253 10.11 -26.02 -3.62
CA GLY A 253 10.04 -26.30 -2.19
C GLY A 253 9.08 -27.41 -1.79
N LEU A 254 8.03 -27.70 -2.57
CA LEU A 254 7.08 -28.76 -2.29
C LEU A 254 7.73 -30.14 -2.50
N VAL A 255 7.37 -31.09 -1.66
CA VAL A 255 7.88 -32.48 -1.73
C VAL A 255 7.47 -33.15 -3.03
N ASP A 256 8.44 -33.62 -3.83
CA ASP A 256 8.22 -34.21 -5.17
C ASP A 256 7.18 -35.35 -5.16
N ALA A 257 7.08 -36.11 -4.07
CA ALA A 257 6.15 -37.22 -3.94
C ALA A 257 4.69 -36.77 -3.82
N LEU A 258 4.45 -35.54 -3.44
CA LEU A 258 3.10 -34.95 -3.29
C LEU A 258 2.66 -34.17 -4.53
N GLU A 259 3.53 -34.08 -5.53
CA GLU A 259 3.21 -33.41 -6.79
C GLU A 259 2.76 -34.39 -7.88
N THR A 260 2.01 -33.86 -8.85
CA THR A 260 1.66 -34.62 -10.06
C THR A 260 2.85 -34.88 -10.96
N SER A 261 3.85 -34.01 -10.92
CA SER A 261 5.18 -34.15 -11.50
C SER A 261 6.12 -33.16 -10.81
N VAL A 262 7.42 -33.50 -10.74
CA VAL A 262 8.43 -32.66 -10.12
C VAL A 262 8.34 -31.19 -10.57
N ASP A 263 8.38 -30.27 -9.64
CA ASP A 263 8.27 -28.82 -9.84
C ASP A 263 6.96 -28.36 -10.53
N SER A 264 5.89 -29.15 -10.46
CA SER A 264 4.60 -28.74 -11.06
C SER A 264 3.82 -27.72 -10.20
N GLY A 265 4.06 -27.68 -8.90
CA GLY A 265 3.25 -26.92 -7.93
C GLY A 265 1.79 -27.42 -7.83
N ILE A 266 1.51 -28.63 -8.33
CA ILE A 266 0.16 -29.19 -8.33
C ILE A 266 0.15 -30.45 -7.48
N ILE A 267 -0.51 -30.40 -6.34
CA ILE A 267 -0.64 -31.54 -5.43
C ILE A 267 -1.39 -32.71 -6.10
N ASN A 268 -1.00 -33.92 -5.76
CA ASN A 268 -1.58 -35.16 -6.31
C ASN A 268 -2.62 -35.84 -5.40
N TYR A 269 -3.01 -35.13 -4.35
CA TYR A 269 -4.07 -35.55 -3.41
C TYR A 269 -5.19 -34.48 -3.40
N THR A 270 -6.29 -34.75 -2.72
CA THR A 270 -7.38 -33.80 -2.53
C THR A 270 -7.23 -33.18 -1.14
N SER A 271 -6.85 -31.90 -1.06
CA SER A 271 -6.67 -31.24 0.22
C SER A 271 -7.98 -31.02 0.95
N THR A 272 -7.99 -31.39 2.23
CA THR A 272 -9.07 -31.15 3.19
C THR A 272 -8.64 -30.17 4.29
N TYR A 273 -7.55 -29.42 4.09
CA TYR A 273 -6.99 -28.48 5.06
C TYR A 273 -8.01 -27.47 5.61
N ASN A 274 -8.72 -26.75 4.74
CA ASN A 274 -9.61 -25.68 5.16
C ASN A 274 -10.73 -26.08 6.14
N PRO A 275 -11.39 -27.26 6.03
CA PRO A 275 -12.40 -27.62 7.02
C PRO A 275 -11.85 -28.25 8.30
N TYR A 276 -10.59 -28.66 8.33
CA TYR A 276 -10.02 -29.41 9.44
C TYR A 276 -8.93 -28.65 10.17
N ALA A 277 -7.88 -28.27 9.52
CA ALA A 277 -6.69 -27.63 10.12
C ALA A 277 -6.86 -26.14 10.54
N VAL A 278 -7.99 -25.51 10.26
CA VAL A 278 -8.28 -24.12 10.63
C VAL A 278 -9.50 -23.99 11.54
N SER A 279 -9.90 -25.03 12.21
CA SER A 279 -11.16 -25.08 12.94
C SER A 279 -11.04 -26.00 14.14
N ASP A 280 -10.93 -25.45 15.33
CA ASP A 280 -11.07 -26.13 16.62
C ASP A 280 -12.41 -26.87 16.81
N PHE A 281 -13.19 -27.00 15.75
CA PHE A 281 -14.52 -27.65 15.78
C PHE A 281 -14.49 -29.13 15.47
N LEU A 282 -13.42 -29.66 14.94
CA LEU A 282 -13.27 -31.07 14.63
C LEU A 282 -12.20 -31.66 15.55
N ALA A 283 -12.67 -32.26 16.61
CA ALA A 283 -11.84 -32.89 17.60
C ALA A 283 -10.80 -33.82 16.97
N GLY A 284 -9.60 -33.43 17.24
CA GLY A 284 -8.35 -33.95 16.86
C GLY A 284 -8.13 -35.42 16.60
N CYS A 285 -6.97 -35.66 16.07
CA CYS A 285 -6.39 -36.96 15.83
C CYS A 285 -6.19 -37.78 17.09
N VAL A 286 -6.40 -37.20 18.24
CA VAL A 286 -6.31 -37.90 19.52
C VAL A 286 -7.63 -38.64 19.79
N ASP A 287 -7.77 -39.81 19.17
CA ASP A 287 -8.72 -40.85 19.61
C ASP A 287 -8.28 -41.28 21.01
N THR A 288 -8.71 -40.49 22.04
CA THR A 288 -8.31 -40.71 23.44
C THR A 288 -8.84 -42.01 24.03
N ASP A 289 -9.92 -42.56 23.47
CA ASP A 289 -10.54 -43.79 23.91
C ASP A 289 -10.39 -44.92 22.91
N SER A 290 -9.73 -44.67 21.76
CA SER A 290 -9.45 -45.64 20.69
C SER A 290 -10.70 -46.27 20.09
N ASP A 291 -11.81 -45.53 20.02
CA ASP A 291 -13.07 -46.02 19.41
C ASP A 291 -13.18 -45.72 17.92
N GLY A 292 -12.22 -44.98 17.35
CA GLY A 292 -12.10 -44.66 15.93
C GLY A 292 -12.99 -43.49 15.49
N VAL A 293 -13.43 -42.64 16.41
CA VAL A 293 -14.22 -41.41 16.13
C VAL A 293 -13.58 -40.25 16.83
#